data_9b76ab29b900f248458cf60ac4b951fb
#
_entry.id   9b76ab29b900f248458cf60ac4b951fb
#
_cell.length_a   1.000
_cell.length_b   1.000
_cell.length_c   1.000
_cell.angle_alpha   90.00
_cell.angle_beta   90.00
_cell.angle_gamma   90.00
#
_symmetry.space_group_name_H-M   'P 1'
#
loop_
_entity.id
_entity.type
_entity.pdbx_description
1 polymer ?
#
loop_
_entity_poly.entity_id
_entity_poly.type
_entity_poly.pdbx_seq_one_letter_code
_entity_poly.pdbx_strand_id
1 'polypeptide(L)'
;MNEIVYLEDWHIDRLSSTMQQEDVDAVWAWDHMTPREALDHSVKNSRTTLTWLSEGEVAAVFGYSSPNLLSNIACPWMLGSPLLMEKPRYFLGASRQWVDGLKERFSYMSNVVDARHT
;
A
#
# COMPACT_ATOMS: atom_id res chain seq x y z
N MET A 1 5.28 -16.31 9.96
CA MET A 1 6.30 -15.93 8.97
C MET A 1 5.79 -14.74 8.17
N ASN A 2 6.67 -13.80 7.85
CA ASN A 2 6.32 -12.64 7.05
C ASN A 2 6.76 -12.85 5.60
N GLU A 3 5.85 -12.57 4.66
CA GLU A 3 6.13 -12.74 3.23
C GLU A 3 5.65 -11.53 2.45
N ILE A 4 6.40 -11.16 1.42
CA ILE A 4 5.95 -10.16 0.42
C ILE A 4 5.72 -10.92 -0.87
N VAL A 5 4.48 -10.89 -1.35
CA VAL A 5 4.07 -11.64 -2.55
C VAL A 5 3.33 -10.71 -3.51
N TYR A 6 3.19 -11.14 -4.76
CA TYR A 6 2.37 -10.41 -5.71
C TYR A 6 0.90 -10.47 -5.29
N LEU A 7 0.15 -9.43 -5.65
CA LEU A 7 -1.26 -9.32 -5.31
C LEU A 7 -2.07 -10.45 -5.94
N GLU A 8 -2.99 -11.01 -5.14
CA GLU A 8 -4.01 -11.95 -5.61
C GLU A 8 -5.39 -11.41 -5.21
N ASP A 9 -6.42 -11.87 -5.90
CA ASP A 9 -7.79 -11.36 -5.66
C ASP A 9 -8.24 -11.49 -4.21
N TRP A 10 -7.90 -12.61 -3.56
CA TRP A 10 -8.33 -12.83 -2.19
C TRP A 10 -7.69 -11.84 -1.21
N HIS A 11 -6.52 -11.28 -1.56
CA HIS A 11 -5.88 -10.26 -0.73
C HIS A 11 -6.74 -9.01 -0.64
N ILE A 12 -7.36 -8.61 -1.75
CA ILE A 12 -8.25 -7.45 -1.78
C ILE A 12 -9.49 -7.72 -0.94
N ASP A 13 -10.11 -8.89 -1.11
CA ASP A 13 -11.29 -9.26 -0.35
C ASP A 13 -11.01 -9.26 1.15
N ARG A 14 -9.89 -9.83 1.53
CA ARG A 14 -9.53 -9.93 2.94
C ARG A 14 -9.25 -8.57 3.56
N LEU A 15 -8.41 -7.77 2.91
CA LEU A 15 -8.03 -6.47 3.43
C LEU A 15 -9.22 -5.51 3.49
N SER A 16 -10.12 -5.56 2.51
CA SER A 16 -11.27 -4.66 2.50
C SER A 16 -12.15 -4.85 3.73
N SER A 17 -12.18 -6.04 4.30
CA SER A 17 -12.95 -6.32 5.52
C SER A 17 -12.16 -6.15 6.80
N THR A 18 -10.83 -6.02 6.73
CA THR A 18 -9.97 -5.94 7.92
C THR A 18 -9.13 -4.67 7.98
N MET A 19 -9.33 -3.74 7.05
CA MET A 19 -8.54 -2.51 6.98
C MET A 19 -8.59 -1.73 8.30
N GLN A 20 -7.42 -1.21 8.71
CA GLN A 20 -7.35 -0.43 9.94
C GLN A 20 -8.16 0.87 9.82
N GLN A 21 -8.70 1.34 10.94
CA GLN A 21 -9.64 2.46 10.92
C GLN A 21 -9.05 3.74 10.35
N GLU A 22 -7.78 4.02 10.61
CA GLU A 22 -7.11 5.21 10.08
C GLU A 22 -7.15 5.22 8.55
N ASP A 23 -6.93 4.06 7.92
CA ASP A 23 -6.96 3.98 6.46
C ASP A 23 -8.39 4.06 5.93
N VAL A 24 -9.35 3.44 6.62
CA VAL A 24 -10.77 3.56 6.26
C VAL A 24 -11.20 5.03 6.27
N ASP A 25 -10.83 5.75 7.33
CA ASP A 25 -11.17 7.16 7.45
C ASP A 25 -10.47 8.02 6.39
N ALA A 26 -9.21 7.69 6.09
CA ALA A 26 -8.45 8.43 5.10
C ALA A 26 -9.04 8.32 3.69
N VAL A 27 -9.39 7.10 3.26
CA VAL A 27 -9.93 6.93 1.90
C VAL A 27 -11.32 7.56 1.77
N TRP A 28 -12.10 7.58 2.84
CA TRP A 28 -13.38 8.25 2.84
C TRP A 28 -13.21 9.77 2.79
N ALA A 29 -12.26 10.31 3.58
CA ALA A 29 -12.02 11.76 3.64
C ALA A 29 -11.50 12.31 2.32
N TRP A 30 -10.64 11.56 1.63
CA TRP A 30 -10.03 12.04 0.38
C TRP A 30 -10.92 11.85 -0.83
N ASP A 31 -11.52 10.66 -0.99
CA ASP A 31 -12.21 10.30 -2.22
C ASP A 31 -13.62 9.78 -2.02
N HIS A 32 -14.11 9.79 -0.80
CA HIS A 32 -15.43 9.22 -0.45
C HIS A 32 -15.58 7.78 -0.93
N MET A 33 -14.51 7.00 -0.82
CA MET A 33 -14.50 5.60 -1.23
C MET A 33 -14.61 4.67 -0.03
N THR A 34 -15.27 3.53 -0.25
CA THR A 34 -15.22 2.43 0.71
C THR A 34 -13.84 1.78 0.64
N PRO A 35 -13.45 0.97 1.64
CA PRO A 35 -12.18 0.24 1.57
C PRO A 35 -12.02 -0.57 0.30
N ARG A 36 -13.07 -1.27 -0.14
CA ARG A 36 -13.00 -2.07 -1.36
C ARG A 36 -12.80 -1.21 -2.60
N GLU A 37 -13.53 -0.12 -2.70
CA GLU A 37 -13.40 0.80 -3.82
C GLU A 37 -12.01 1.41 -3.89
N ALA A 38 -11.46 1.79 -2.74
CA ALA A 38 -10.13 2.37 -2.67
C ALA A 38 -9.06 1.38 -3.10
N LEU A 39 -9.17 0.13 -2.65
CA LEU A 39 -8.24 -0.92 -3.05
C LEU A 39 -8.31 -1.18 -4.56
N ASP A 40 -9.53 -1.36 -5.09
CA ASP A 40 -9.70 -1.62 -6.51
C ASP A 40 -9.15 -0.48 -7.36
N HIS A 41 -9.42 0.76 -6.95
CA HIS A 41 -8.93 1.94 -7.67
C HIS A 41 -7.40 2.02 -7.62
N SER A 42 -6.82 1.84 -6.45
CA SER A 42 -5.36 1.91 -6.27
C SER A 42 -4.64 0.83 -7.07
N VAL A 43 -5.15 -0.40 -7.02
CA VAL A 43 -4.57 -1.51 -7.77
C VAL A 43 -4.65 -1.27 -9.27
N LYS A 44 -5.81 -0.81 -9.74
CA LYS A 44 -6.03 -0.55 -11.16
C LYS A 44 -5.07 0.49 -11.71
N ASN A 45 -4.73 1.48 -10.92
CA ASN A 45 -3.89 2.59 -11.35
C ASN A 45 -2.41 2.41 -11.01
N SER A 46 -2.04 1.27 -10.43
CA SER A 46 -0.67 1.00 -10.04
C SER A 46 0.05 0.17 -11.09
N ARG A 47 1.35 0.42 -11.21
CA ARG A 47 2.21 -0.38 -12.09
C ARG A 47 2.54 -1.72 -11.46
N THR A 48 2.75 -1.72 -10.15
CA THR A 48 3.08 -2.93 -9.39
C THR A 48 2.34 -2.87 -8.07
N THR A 49 1.75 -3.99 -7.67
CA THR A 49 1.08 -4.09 -6.38
C THR A 49 1.54 -5.36 -5.69
N LEU A 50 1.93 -5.21 -4.44
CA LEU A 50 2.44 -6.29 -3.61
C LEU A 50 1.59 -6.40 -2.35
N THR A 51 1.62 -7.59 -1.75
CA THR A 51 0.94 -7.86 -0.49
C THR A 51 1.93 -8.34 0.54
N TRP A 52 1.83 -7.81 1.74
CA TRP A 52 2.55 -8.33 2.89
C TRP A 52 1.63 -9.26 3.66
N LEU A 53 2.02 -10.53 3.73
CA LEU A 53 1.31 -11.54 4.52
C LEU A 53 2.08 -11.77 5.82
N SER A 54 1.38 -11.73 6.94
CA SER A 54 1.93 -12.05 8.24
C SER A 54 1.16 -13.25 8.80
N GLU A 55 1.85 -14.37 8.97
CA GLU A 55 1.25 -15.62 9.43
C GLU A 55 0.06 -16.04 8.56
N GLY A 56 0.19 -15.85 7.24
CA GLY A 56 -0.86 -16.20 6.30
C GLY A 56 -2.00 -15.21 6.18
N GLU A 57 -2.01 -14.14 6.96
CA GLU A 57 -3.04 -13.12 6.93
C GLU A 57 -2.53 -11.85 6.24
N VAL A 58 -3.41 -11.15 5.57
CA VAL A 58 -3.04 -9.90 4.88
C VAL A 58 -2.79 -8.80 5.89
N ALA A 59 -1.53 -8.37 5.98
CA ALA A 59 -1.16 -7.24 6.85
C ALA A 59 -1.29 -5.92 6.10
N ALA A 60 -0.90 -5.88 4.82
CA ALA A 60 -0.99 -4.67 4.02
C ALA A 60 -0.93 -5.00 2.54
N VAL A 61 -1.51 -4.11 1.74
CA VAL A 61 -1.35 -4.10 0.28
C VAL A 61 -0.71 -2.76 -0.08
N PHE A 62 0.30 -2.78 -0.91
CA PHE A 62 1.02 -1.57 -1.25
C PHE A 62 1.50 -1.62 -2.70
N GLY A 63 1.75 -0.45 -3.24
CA GLY A 63 2.19 -0.35 -4.62
C GLY A 63 2.62 1.07 -4.94
N TYR A 64 2.83 1.33 -6.22
CA TYR A 64 3.09 2.68 -6.69
C TYR A 64 2.43 2.90 -8.04
N SER A 65 2.05 4.15 -8.29
CA SER A 65 1.56 4.57 -9.59
C SER A 65 2.51 5.61 -10.18
N SER A 66 2.43 5.78 -11.48
CA SER A 66 3.19 6.82 -12.18
C SER A 66 2.23 7.46 -13.17
N PRO A 67 2.18 8.81 -13.26
CA PRO A 67 1.18 9.48 -14.09
C PRO A 67 1.25 9.09 -15.57
N ASN A 68 2.45 8.80 -16.08
CA ASN A 68 2.61 8.34 -17.46
C ASN A 68 3.95 7.62 -17.61
N LEU A 69 4.15 7.00 -18.77
CA LEU A 69 5.35 6.19 -19.03
C LEU A 69 6.64 7.01 -19.05
N LEU A 70 6.55 8.28 -19.32
CA LEU A 70 7.73 9.16 -19.40
C LEU A 70 7.98 9.91 -18.09
N SER A 71 7.11 9.74 -17.13
CA SER A 71 7.24 10.44 -15.86
C SER A 71 8.32 9.82 -14.99
N ASN A 72 9.11 10.68 -14.32
CA ASN A 72 10.07 10.27 -13.30
C ASN A 72 9.47 10.37 -11.90
N ILE A 73 8.16 10.49 -11.80
CA ILE A 73 7.44 10.62 -10.53
C ILE A 73 6.81 9.29 -10.18
N ALA A 74 7.07 8.82 -8.97
CA ALA A 74 6.40 7.66 -8.41
C ALA A 74 5.52 8.10 -7.25
N CYS A 75 4.30 7.54 -7.19
CA CYS A 75 3.34 7.82 -6.12
C CYS A 75 3.11 6.52 -5.34
N PRO A 76 3.90 6.28 -4.29
CA PRO A 76 3.71 5.07 -3.47
C PRO A 76 2.48 5.21 -2.59
N TRP A 77 1.84 4.07 -2.34
CA TRP A 77 0.67 4.00 -1.47
C TRP A 77 0.67 2.69 -0.70
N MET A 78 -0.01 2.70 0.43
CA MET A 78 -0.17 1.51 1.26
C MET A 78 -1.47 1.60 2.04
N LEU A 79 -2.19 0.48 2.08
CA LEU A 79 -3.38 0.32 2.91
C LEU A 79 -3.17 -0.93 3.75
N GLY A 80 -3.51 -0.87 5.02
CA GLY A 80 -3.17 -1.95 5.94
C GLY A 80 -4.28 -2.35 6.89
N SER A 81 -4.09 -3.51 7.50
CA SER A 81 -4.90 -4.01 8.61
C SER A 81 -4.19 -3.70 9.93
N PRO A 82 -4.84 -3.93 11.09
CA PRO A 82 -4.17 -3.75 12.38
C PRO A 82 -2.91 -4.60 12.55
N LEU A 83 -2.77 -5.69 11.80
CA LEU A 83 -1.56 -6.52 11.82
C LEU A 83 -0.30 -5.74 11.47
N LEU A 84 -0.45 -4.69 10.70
CA LEU A 84 0.66 -3.85 10.28
C LEU A 84 1.43 -3.29 11.49
N MET A 85 0.71 -2.92 12.53
CA MET A 85 1.31 -2.34 13.73
C MET A 85 1.81 -3.39 14.73
N GLU A 86 1.49 -4.65 14.54
CA GLU A 86 1.96 -5.72 15.42
C GLU A 86 3.41 -6.12 15.10
N LYS A 87 3.91 -5.76 13.93
CA LYS A 87 5.26 -6.11 13.48
C LYS A 87 6.00 -4.87 12.99
N PRO A 88 6.20 -3.86 13.87
CA PRO A 88 6.74 -2.56 13.43
C PRO A 88 8.14 -2.64 12.85
N ARG A 89 8.99 -3.54 13.35
CA ARG A 89 10.35 -3.66 12.82
C ARG A 89 10.37 -4.20 11.41
N TYR A 90 9.55 -5.21 11.14
CA TYR A 90 9.45 -5.76 9.79
C TYR A 90 8.87 -4.72 8.84
N PHE A 91 7.80 -4.05 9.26
CA PHE A 91 7.16 -3.01 8.47
C PHE A 91 8.15 -1.90 8.08
N LEU A 92 8.90 -1.38 9.05
CA LEU A 92 9.87 -0.31 8.78
C LEU A 92 10.98 -0.75 7.83
N GLY A 93 11.51 -1.96 8.04
CA GLY A 93 12.56 -2.49 7.18
C GLY A 93 12.10 -2.72 5.75
N ALA A 94 10.95 -3.36 5.58
CA ALA A 94 10.39 -3.65 4.27
C ALA A 94 10.01 -2.37 3.52
N SER A 95 9.40 -1.41 4.22
CA SER A 95 9.03 -0.13 3.64
C SER A 95 10.25 0.65 3.16
N ARG A 96 11.31 0.65 3.95
CA ARG A 96 12.55 1.34 3.58
C ARG A 96 13.18 0.74 2.33
N GLN A 97 13.26 -0.59 2.27
CA GLN A 97 13.81 -1.27 1.09
C GLN A 97 13.00 -0.98 -0.15
N TRP A 98 11.69 -0.98 -0.03
CA TRP A 98 10.80 -0.71 -1.15
C TRP A 98 10.95 0.72 -1.66
N VAL A 99 10.95 1.69 -0.74
CA VAL A 99 11.10 3.11 -1.09
C VAL A 99 12.47 3.36 -1.73
N ASP A 100 13.52 2.77 -1.18
CA ASP A 100 14.87 2.92 -1.74
C ASP A 100 14.94 2.35 -3.16
N GLY A 101 14.29 1.22 -3.41
CA GLY A 101 14.19 0.65 -4.75
C GLY A 101 13.48 1.58 -5.73
N LEU A 102 12.42 2.27 -5.28
CA LEU A 102 11.73 3.23 -6.12
C LEU A 102 12.58 4.47 -6.40
N LYS A 103 13.36 4.92 -5.42
CA LYS A 103 14.25 6.08 -5.60
C LYS A 103 15.33 5.82 -6.64
N GLU A 104 15.76 4.58 -6.80
CA GLU A 104 16.72 4.21 -7.83
C GLU A 104 16.11 4.31 -9.24
N ARG A 105 14.81 4.15 -9.35
CA ARG A 105 14.09 4.12 -10.63
C ARG A 105 13.43 5.44 -10.99
N PHE A 106 13.16 6.29 -10.03
CA PHE A 106 12.41 7.54 -10.23
C PHE A 106 13.13 8.71 -9.57
N SER A 107 13.17 9.83 -10.28
CA SER A 107 13.81 11.05 -9.76
C SER A 107 13.01 11.70 -8.65
N TYR A 108 11.69 11.52 -8.64
CA TYR A 108 10.80 12.13 -7.68
C TYR A 108 9.86 11.12 -7.06
N MET A 109 9.54 11.34 -5.80
CA MET A 109 8.54 10.59 -5.08
C MET A 109 7.45 11.53 -4.61
N SER A 110 6.19 11.18 -4.88
CA SER A 110 5.05 11.92 -4.38
C SER A 110 4.25 10.98 -3.49
N ASN A 111 4.17 11.30 -2.21
CA ASN A 111 3.41 10.48 -1.28
C ASN A 111 2.18 11.25 -0.81
N VAL A 112 1.04 10.92 -1.39
CA VAL A 112 -0.24 11.49 -0.98
C VAL A 112 -0.87 10.72 0.14
N VAL A 113 -0.23 9.60 0.49
CA VAL A 113 -0.93 8.67 1.30
C VAL A 113 -1.00 9.12 2.70
N ASP A 114 0.02 9.73 3.23
CA ASP A 114 -0.26 9.85 4.61
C ASP A 114 0.75 10.53 5.46
N ALA A 115 0.52 11.80 5.65
CA ALA A 115 1.26 12.55 6.64
C ALA A 115 1.16 11.92 8.04
N ARG A 116 0.13 11.12 8.29
CA ARG A 116 -0.05 10.49 9.60
C ARG A 116 0.89 9.33 9.84
N HIS A 117 1.41 8.74 8.76
CA HIS A 117 2.32 7.61 8.87
C HIS A 117 3.79 8.02 8.80
N THR A 118 4.07 9.28 8.71
CA THR A 118 5.44 9.78 8.72
C THR A 118 5.92 10.13 10.11
#